data_6da022775de15291be07dd637da8c7e9
#
_entry.id   6da022775de15291be07dd637da8c7e9
#
_cell.length_a   1.000
_cell.length_b   1.000
_cell.length_c   1.000
_cell.angle_alpha   90.00
_cell.angle_beta   90.00
_cell.angle_gamma   90.00
#
_symmetry.space_group_name_H-M   'P 1'
#
loop_
_entity.id
_entity.type
_entity.pdbx_description
1 polymer ?
#
loop_
_entity_poly.entity_id
_entity_poly.type
_entity_poly.pdbx_seq_one_letter_code
_entity_poly.pdbx_strand_id
1 'polypeptide(L)'
;MKRLWRSLLPLLLVSCFASFVTACKSRTPELTGKWSGNSDLSTQMARAPGSLQMQNAKAVPVQVTMILNQNGGGITGDAAVMIGGKPEIHLPITAGVVGQDGKVSIEADRSGFSNVHLTFSGNLAAGQLAGDIALKMDTLLGVAVNKGSITLKQNS
;
A
#
# COMPACT_ATOMS: atom_id res chain seq x y z
N MET A 1 -37.42 -1.03 80.53
CA MET A 1 -36.80 -2.35 80.24
C MET A 1 -36.64 -2.48 78.71
N LYS A 2 -35.39 -2.50 78.34
CA LYS A 2 -34.84 -3.43 77.31
C LYS A 2 -35.34 -3.29 75.87
N ARG A 3 -34.40 -2.71 75.06
CA ARG A 3 -33.77 -3.46 73.97
C ARG A 3 -34.69 -3.57 72.76
N LEU A 4 -34.25 -3.31 71.61
CA LEU A 4 -33.04 -3.50 70.82
C LEU A 4 -33.33 -2.73 69.56
N TRP A 5 -32.69 -1.88 69.16
CA TRP A 5 -31.48 -1.71 68.39
C TRP A 5 -30.97 -2.96 67.69
N ARG A 6 -31.06 -2.98 66.49
CA ARG A 6 -30.31 -3.64 65.43
C ARG A 6 -31.22 -3.68 64.23
N SER A 7 -30.92 -3.14 63.23
CA SER A 7 -29.94 -3.53 62.27
C SER A 7 -30.12 -2.70 61.01
N LEU A 8 -29.10 -2.28 60.70
CA LEU A 8 -28.32 -2.77 59.54
C LEU A 8 -28.62 -2.02 58.29
N LEU A 9 -27.78 -1.09 58.15
CA LEU A 9 -27.23 -0.78 56.81
C LEU A 9 -26.78 -2.09 56.15
N PRO A 10 -27.16 -2.34 54.96
CA PRO A 10 -26.27 -2.87 53.99
C PRO A 10 -25.97 -1.76 53.01
N LEU A 11 -24.92 -1.18 53.19
CA LEU A 11 -23.87 -0.91 52.25
C LEU A 11 -24.20 -1.34 50.83
N LEU A 12 -24.77 -0.43 50.08
CA LEU A 12 -24.80 -0.52 48.64
C LEU A 12 -23.44 -0.04 48.12
N LEU A 13 -22.49 -0.94 48.21
CA LEU A 13 -21.26 -0.88 47.42
C LEU A 13 -21.65 -1.29 46.01
N VAL A 14 -22.31 -0.38 45.31
CA VAL A 14 -22.38 -0.45 43.86
C VAL A 14 -20.99 -0.11 43.35
N SER A 15 -20.19 -1.15 43.22
CA SER A 15 -18.96 -1.16 42.49
C SER A 15 -19.26 -0.77 41.07
N CYS A 16 -19.13 0.52 40.77
CA CYS A 16 -19.01 1.00 39.39
C CYS A 16 -17.72 0.45 38.81
N PHE A 17 -17.76 -0.79 38.34
CA PHE A 17 -16.85 -1.24 37.30
C PHE A 17 -17.18 -0.42 36.03
N ALA A 18 -16.69 0.80 36.01
CA ALA A 18 -16.53 1.51 34.79
C ALA A 18 -15.51 0.70 33.97
N SER A 19 -16.04 -0.23 33.18
CA SER A 19 -15.28 -0.86 32.09
C SER A 19 -14.85 0.26 31.15
N PHE A 20 -13.65 0.76 31.38
CA PHE A 20 -12.93 1.51 30.34
C PHE A 20 -12.71 0.54 29.18
N VAL A 21 -13.72 0.39 28.34
CA VAL A 21 -13.53 -0.06 26.99
C VAL A 21 -12.75 1.06 26.30
N THR A 22 -11.44 1.02 26.48
CA THR A 22 -10.55 1.76 25.61
C THR A 22 -10.77 1.15 24.23
N ALA A 23 -11.71 1.71 23.50
CA ALA A 23 -11.84 1.46 22.07
C ALA A 23 -10.48 1.89 21.49
N CYS A 24 -9.59 0.92 21.30
CA CYS A 24 -8.44 1.09 20.42
C CYS A 24 -9.03 1.40 19.04
N LYS A 25 -9.25 2.69 18.80
CA LYS A 25 -9.56 3.19 17.49
C LYS A 25 -8.32 2.88 16.65
N SER A 26 -8.35 1.75 15.94
CA SER A 26 -7.25 1.40 15.05
C SER A 26 -7.10 2.56 14.06
N ARG A 27 -6.06 3.34 14.27
CA ARG A 27 -5.78 4.51 13.46
C ARG A 27 -5.21 4.00 12.15
N THR A 28 -5.81 4.37 11.04
CA THR A 28 -5.23 4.11 9.71
C THR A 28 -3.78 4.60 9.71
N PRO A 29 -2.81 3.77 9.32
CA PRO A 29 -1.41 4.17 9.30
C PRO A 29 -1.21 5.38 8.39
N GLU A 30 -0.29 6.28 8.76
CA GLU A 30 0.04 7.47 7.97
C GLU A 30 1.05 7.13 6.87
N LEU A 31 0.69 7.47 5.64
CA LEU A 31 1.48 7.20 4.43
C LEU A 31 1.92 8.46 3.69
N THR A 32 1.48 9.64 4.13
CA THR A 32 1.84 10.90 3.46
C THR A 32 3.35 11.08 3.45
N GLY A 33 3.89 11.41 2.27
CA GLY A 33 5.31 11.68 2.10
C GLY A 33 5.90 11.05 0.85
N LYS A 34 7.22 11.11 0.75
CA LYS A 34 8.00 10.56 -0.36
C LYS A 34 8.52 9.17 0.01
N TRP A 35 8.23 8.21 -0.84
CA TRP A 35 8.64 6.81 -0.70
C TRP A 35 9.49 6.40 -1.88
N SER A 36 10.57 5.66 -1.66
CA SER A 36 11.41 5.16 -2.75
C SER A 36 11.98 3.78 -2.47
N GLY A 37 12.23 3.03 -3.53
CA GLY A 37 12.85 1.72 -3.47
C GLY A 37 13.33 1.24 -4.82
N ASN A 38 14.19 0.22 -4.80
CA ASN A 38 14.72 -0.43 -5.97
C ASN A 38 14.34 -1.92 -5.94
N SER A 39 14.13 -2.49 -7.11
CA SER A 39 13.86 -3.93 -7.26
C SER A 39 14.30 -4.39 -8.65
N ASP A 40 14.56 -5.68 -8.76
CA ASP A 40 14.71 -6.34 -10.05
C ASP A 40 13.38 -6.99 -10.43
N LEU A 41 12.75 -6.48 -11.49
CA LEU A 41 11.48 -7.00 -11.98
C LEU A 41 11.70 -7.98 -13.13
N SER A 42 10.95 -9.08 -13.11
CA SER A 42 10.94 -10.01 -14.24
C SER A 42 10.04 -9.48 -15.35
N THR A 43 10.57 -9.41 -16.57
CA THR A 43 9.86 -8.93 -17.75
C THR A 43 9.24 -10.10 -18.50
N GLN A 44 7.93 -10.04 -18.72
CA GLN A 44 7.18 -10.95 -19.60
C GLN A 44 6.62 -10.15 -20.76
N MET A 45 6.86 -10.60 -21.99
CA MET A 45 6.24 -10.02 -23.18
C MET A 45 5.07 -10.86 -23.62
N ALA A 46 3.86 -10.30 -23.55
CA ALA A 46 2.70 -10.88 -24.19
C ALA A 46 2.71 -10.46 -25.67
N ARG A 47 3.03 -11.39 -26.56
CA ARG A 47 2.83 -11.22 -28.00
C ARG A 47 1.37 -11.49 -28.37
N ALA A 48 0.97 -10.91 -29.52
CA ALA A 48 -0.34 -11.18 -30.13
C ALA A 48 -0.61 -12.68 -30.30
N PRO A 49 -1.89 -13.13 -30.28
CA PRO A 49 -2.26 -14.53 -30.39
C PRO A 49 -1.63 -15.20 -31.61
N GLY A 50 -0.85 -16.26 -31.40
CA GLY A 50 -0.20 -17.03 -32.46
C GLY A 50 1.33 -17.21 -32.34
N SER A 51 2.02 -16.49 -31.46
CA SER A 51 3.46 -16.67 -31.27
C SER A 51 3.77 -17.29 -29.90
N LEU A 52 3.95 -18.60 -29.90
CA LEU A 52 4.40 -19.38 -28.75
C LEU A 52 5.90 -19.21 -28.52
N GLN A 53 6.33 -18.12 -27.93
CA GLN A 53 7.63 -18.11 -27.23
C GLN A 53 7.57 -17.13 -26.07
N MET A 54 7.37 -17.67 -24.86
CA MET A 54 7.79 -17.03 -23.63
C MET A 54 9.32 -16.92 -23.68
N GLN A 55 9.84 -15.76 -24.03
CA GLN A 55 11.26 -15.50 -23.81
C GLN A 55 11.48 -15.43 -22.30
N ASN A 56 12.51 -16.15 -21.83
CA ASN A 56 12.94 -16.16 -20.44
C ASN A 56 12.99 -14.74 -19.89
N ALA A 57 12.26 -14.53 -18.81
CA ALA A 57 12.15 -13.23 -18.16
C ALA A 57 13.54 -12.76 -17.70
N LYS A 58 14.06 -11.75 -18.39
CA LYS A 58 15.29 -11.09 -17.95
C LYS A 58 14.93 -10.17 -16.79
N ALA A 59 15.67 -10.27 -15.70
CA ALA A 59 15.57 -9.31 -14.60
C ALA A 59 15.99 -7.92 -15.09
N VAL A 60 15.15 -6.92 -14.83
CA VAL A 60 15.40 -5.53 -15.19
C VAL A 60 15.38 -4.69 -13.92
N PRO A 61 16.46 -3.94 -13.63
CA PRO A 61 16.48 -3.06 -12.47
C PRO A 61 15.46 -1.93 -12.64
N VAL A 62 14.63 -1.75 -11.61
CA VAL A 62 13.61 -0.71 -11.57
C VAL A 62 13.75 0.07 -10.29
N GLN A 63 13.74 1.39 -10.41
CA GLN A 63 13.62 2.30 -9.29
C GLN A 63 12.22 2.91 -9.30
N VAL A 64 11.58 2.92 -8.15
CA VAL A 64 10.24 3.49 -7.96
C VAL A 64 10.32 4.57 -6.90
N THR A 65 9.72 5.70 -7.19
CA THR A 65 9.49 6.80 -6.24
C THR A 65 8.00 7.11 -6.24
N MET A 66 7.40 7.25 -5.07
CA MET A 66 6.00 7.65 -4.91
C MET A 66 5.91 8.85 -3.99
N ILE A 67 5.17 9.87 -4.38
CA ILE A 67 4.79 11.00 -3.54
C ILE A 67 3.33 10.79 -3.18
N LEU A 68 3.07 10.42 -1.93
CA LEU A 68 1.75 10.05 -1.44
C LEU A 68 1.15 11.14 -0.59
N ASN A 69 -0.13 11.42 -0.80
CA ASN A 69 -0.97 12.26 0.03
C ASN A 69 -2.15 11.43 0.49
N GLN A 70 -2.31 11.29 1.81
CA GLN A 70 -3.37 10.47 2.40
C GLN A 70 -4.48 11.34 2.98
N ASN A 71 -5.72 10.93 2.70
CA ASN A 71 -6.91 11.50 3.33
C ASN A 71 -7.81 10.36 3.82
N GLY A 72 -7.79 10.11 5.12
CA GLY A 72 -8.44 8.95 5.71
C GLY A 72 -7.86 7.64 5.18
N GLY A 73 -8.66 6.80 4.54
CA GLY A 73 -8.22 5.57 3.88
C GLY A 73 -7.84 5.77 2.40
N GLY A 74 -8.05 6.94 1.83
CA GLY A 74 -7.73 7.24 0.44
C GLY A 74 -6.31 7.76 0.26
N ILE A 75 -5.66 7.37 -0.83
CA ILE A 75 -4.31 7.78 -1.22
C ILE A 75 -4.37 8.42 -2.60
N THR A 76 -3.74 9.57 -2.76
CA THR A 76 -3.55 10.29 -4.03
C THR A 76 -2.08 10.68 -4.17
N GLY A 77 -1.67 11.16 -5.33
CA GLY A 77 -0.31 11.65 -5.56
C GLY A 77 0.25 11.20 -6.89
N ASP A 78 1.55 11.00 -6.95
CA ASP A 78 2.28 10.66 -8.16
C ASP A 78 3.27 9.51 -7.90
N ALA A 79 3.41 8.64 -8.88
CA ALA A 79 4.46 7.63 -8.95
C ALA A 79 5.42 7.96 -10.09
N ALA A 80 6.69 7.69 -9.89
CA ALA A 80 7.71 7.84 -10.89
C ALA A 80 8.52 6.54 -10.95
N VAL A 81 8.76 6.05 -12.17
CA VAL A 81 9.41 4.76 -12.40
C VAL A 81 10.57 4.95 -13.39
N MET A 82 11.74 4.49 -12.99
CA MET A 82 12.92 4.40 -13.86
C MET A 82 13.24 2.92 -14.11
N ILE A 83 13.35 2.52 -15.38
CA ILE A 83 13.55 1.13 -15.79
C ILE A 83 14.88 1.03 -16.54
N GLY A 84 15.80 0.20 -16.04
CA GLY A 84 17.08 -0.06 -16.71
C GLY A 84 17.91 1.20 -16.96
N GLY A 85 17.84 2.20 -16.11
CA GLY A 85 18.54 3.47 -16.26
C GLY A 85 17.99 4.40 -17.35
N LYS A 86 16.80 4.11 -17.90
CA LYS A 86 16.10 4.99 -18.85
C LYS A 86 15.48 6.19 -18.15
N PRO A 87 15.07 7.23 -18.92
CA PRO A 87 14.37 8.37 -18.33
C PRO A 87 13.16 7.97 -17.49
N GLU A 88 12.94 8.72 -16.45
CA GLU A 88 11.85 8.51 -15.50
C GLU A 88 10.47 8.67 -16.16
N ILE A 89 9.55 7.78 -15.83
CA ILE A 89 8.16 7.81 -16.29
C ILE A 89 7.30 8.24 -15.11
N HIS A 90 6.62 9.37 -15.25
CA HIS A 90 5.68 9.89 -14.25
C HIS A 90 4.26 9.37 -14.49
N LEU A 91 3.61 8.92 -13.43
CA LEU A 91 2.26 8.34 -13.45
C LEU A 91 1.45 8.95 -12.29
N PRO A 92 0.40 9.72 -12.57
CA PRO A 92 -0.53 10.13 -11.52
C PRO A 92 -1.20 8.90 -10.90
N ILE A 93 -1.36 8.92 -9.58
CA ILE A 93 -2.11 7.88 -8.85
C ILE A 93 -3.59 8.08 -9.13
N THR A 94 -4.21 7.10 -9.76
CA THR A 94 -5.62 7.11 -10.17
C THR A 94 -6.53 6.44 -9.14
N ALA A 95 -5.98 5.47 -8.39
CA ALA A 95 -6.65 4.86 -7.25
C ALA A 95 -5.64 4.48 -6.18
N GLY A 96 -5.96 4.75 -4.92
CA GLY A 96 -5.11 4.36 -3.80
C GLY A 96 -5.91 4.23 -2.52
N VAL A 97 -5.67 3.16 -1.78
CA VAL A 97 -6.32 2.91 -0.48
C VAL A 97 -5.34 2.32 0.51
N VAL A 98 -5.54 2.66 1.78
CA VAL A 98 -4.88 2.03 2.92
C VAL A 98 -5.91 1.54 3.93
N GLY A 99 -5.82 0.27 4.29
CA GLY A 99 -6.65 -0.36 5.30
C GLY A 99 -6.16 -0.07 6.72
N GLN A 100 -7.02 -0.24 7.69
CA GLN A 100 -6.67 -0.16 9.12
C GLN A 100 -5.67 -1.25 9.54
N ASP A 101 -5.62 -2.34 8.78
CA ASP A 101 -4.68 -3.46 8.94
C ASP A 101 -3.31 -3.19 8.30
N GLY A 102 -3.09 -1.99 7.75
CA GLY A 102 -1.87 -1.59 7.08
C GLY A 102 -1.73 -2.08 5.64
N LYS A 103 -2.74 -2.76 5.09
CA LYS A 103 -2.74 -3.13 3.67
C LYS A 103 -2.88 -1.90 2.80
N VAL A 104 -2.09 -1.86 1.75
CA VAL A 104 -2.01 -0.73 0.81
C VAL A 104 -2.19 -1.26 -0.60
N SER A 105 -3.05 -0.60 -1.37
CA SER A 105 -3.21 -0.84 -2.80
C SER A 105 -3.13 0.50 -3.52
N ILE A 106 -2.30 0.58 -4.56
CA ILE A 106 -2.09 1.79 -5.36
C ILE A 106 -2.13 1.42 -6.84
N GLU A 107 -2.86 2.20 -7.61
CA GLU A 107 -2.88 2.15 -9.06
C GLU A 107 -2.48 3.53 -9.60
N ALA A 108 -1.59 3.54 -10.58
CA ALA A 108 -1.15 4.77 -11.24
C ALA A 108 -1.10 4.55 -12.75
N ASP A 109 -1.62 5.49 -13.49
CA ASP A 109 -1.83 5.38 -14.92
C ASP A 109 -1.28 6.58 -15.67
N ARG A 110 -0.68 6.31 -16.80
CA ARG A 110 -0.32 7.31 -17.79
C ARG A 110 -0.85 6.90 -19.14
N SER A 111 -1.70 7.72 -19.71
CA SER A 111 -2.19 7.60 -21.08
C SER A 111 -1.32 8.46 -22.02
N GLY A 112 -1.09 8.00 -23.26
CA GLY A 112 -0.35 8.75 -24.26
C GLY A 112 0.16 7.84 -25.37
N PHE A 113 1.32 8.20 -25.94
CA PHE A 113 1.95 7.42 -27.02
C PHE A 113 2.29 5.97 -26.59
N SER A 114 2.55 5.77 -25.30
CA SER A 114 2.62 4.45 -24.66
C SER A 114 1.82 4.51 -23.39
N ASN A 115 0.79 3.67 -23.26
CA ASN A 115 0.06 3.54 -22.01
C ASN A 115 0.93 2.79 -21.02
N VAL A 116 1.00 3.31 -19.82
CA VAL A 116 1.73 2.70 -18.71
C VAL A 116 0.78 2.61 -17.53
N HIS A 117 0.65 1.41 -16.98
CA HIS A 117 -0.15 1.12 -15.81
C HIS A 117 0.71 0.46 -14.75
N LEU A 118 0.74 1.04 -13.56
CA LEU A 118 1.45 0.53 -12.40
C LEU A 118 0.45 0.12 -11.34
N THR A 119 0.64 -1.07 -10.79
CA THR A 119 -0.08 -1.53 -9.60
C THR A 119 0.91 -1.86 -8.50
N PHE A 120 0.60 -1.46 -7.28
CA PHE A 120 1.30 -1.88 -6.07
C PHE A 120 0.28 -2.46 -5.09
N SER A 121 0.61 -3.60 -4.50
CA SER A 121 -0.19 -4.22 -3.44
C SER A 121 0.74 -4.75 -2.36
N GLY A 122 0.61 -4.24 -1.14
CA GLY A 122 1.52 -4.58 -0.07
C GLY A 122 1.02 -4.18 1.30
N ASN A 123 1.94 -4.15 2.25
CA ASN A 123 1.66 -3.80 3.63
C ASN A 123 2.64 -2.75 4.14
N LEU A 124 2.15 -1.84 4.97
CA LEU A 124 2.98 -0.97 5.78
C LEU A 124 3.36 -1.67 7.08
N ALA A 125 4.65 -1.91 7.27
CA ALA A 125 5.19 -2.49 8.48
C ALA A 125 6.54 -1.82 8.82
N ALA A 126 6.74 -1.46 10.08
CA ALA A 126 7.99 -0.87 10.58
C ALA A 126 8.50 0.33 9.72
N GLY A 127 7.58 1.18 9.24
CA GLY A 127 7.94 2.35 8.43
C GLY A 127 8.40 2.02 7.00
N GLN A 128 8.09 0.83 6.51
CA GLN A 128 8.38 0.39 5.15
C GLN A 128 7.11 -0.13 4.47
N LEU A 129 6.97 0.16 3.19
CA LEU A 129 5.95 -0.41 2.32
C LEU A 129 6.56 -1.58 1.57
N ALA A 130 6.23 -2.80 1.96
CA ALA A 130 6.71 -4.02 1.30
C ALA A 130 5.55 -4.72 0.58
N GLY A 131 5.75 -5.09 -0.66
CA GLY A 131 4.69 -5.73 -1.46
C GLY A 131 5.10 -6.04 -2.88
N ASP A 132 4.11 -6.42 -3.66
CA ASP A 132 4.27 -6.75 -5.07
C ASP A 132 3.97 -5.54 -5.93
N ILE A 133 4.75 -5.39 -6.98
CA ILE A 133 4.58 -4.36 -7.99
C ILE A 133 4.44 -5.00 -9.37
N ALA A 134 3.53 -4.47 -10.16
CA ALA A 134 3.43 -4.81 -11.56
C ALA A 134 3.37 -3.53 -12.41
N LEU A 135 4.15 -3.51 -13.46
CA LEU A 135 4.23 -2.42 -14.43
C LEU A 135 3.89 -2.97 -15.81
N LYS A 136 2.75 -2.59 -16.34
CA LYS A 136 2.29 -2.93 -17.68
C LYS A 136 2.54 -1.77 -18.62
N MET A 137 3.16 -2.03 -19.75
CA MET A 137 3.46 -1.01 -20.76
C MET A 137 3.04 -1.49 -22.14
N ASP A 138 2.29 -0.67 -22.86
CA ASP A 138 1.99 -0.90 -24.27
C ASP A 138 3.22 -0.47 -25.10
N THR A 139 3.69 -1.39 -25.93
CA THR A 139 4.84 -1.15 -26.82
C THR A 139 4.44 -1.45 -28.27
N LEU A 140 5.22 -0.99 -29.22
CA LEU A 140 5.00 -1.31 -30.64
C LEU A 140 5.05 -2.83 -30.95
N LEU A 141 5.69 -3.62 -30.08
CA LEU A 141 5.86 -5.07 -30.24
C LEU A 141 4.83 -5.90 -29.42
N GLY A 142 3.93 -5.23 -28.72
CA GLY A 142 2.96 -5.86 -27.83
C GLY A 142 2.97 -5.27 -26.44
N VAL A 143 2.45 -6.01 -25.46
CA VAL A 143 2.36 -5.58 -24.06
C VAL A 143 3.51 -6.18 -23.27
N ALA A 144 4.35 -5.32 -22.69
CA ALA A 144 5.37 -5.72 -21.71
C ALA A 144 4.79 -5.65 -20.30
N VAL A 145 4.95 -6.71 -19.52
CA VAL A 145 4.57 -6.76 -18.11
C VAL A 145 5.80 -7.08 -17.27
N ASN A 146 6.17 -6.16 -16.40
CA ASN A 146 7.26 -6.34 -15.43
C ASN A 146 6.64 -6.58 -14.05
N LYS A 147 7.02 -7.64 -13.37
CA LYS A 147 6.49 -8.00 -12.06
C LYS A 147 7.60 -8.38 -11.11
N GLY A 148 7.38 -8.08 -9.83
CA GLY A 148 8.28 -8.48 -8.75
C GLY A 148 7.86 -7.88 -7.43
N SER A 149 8.64 -8.16 -6.39
CA SER A 149 8.41 -7.58 -5.07
C SER A 149 9.33 -6.39 -4.86
N ILE A 150 8.86 -5.37 -4.14
CA ILE A 150 9.60 -4.15 -3.83
C ILE A 150 9.39 -3.76 -2.37
N THR A 151 10.41 -3.16 -1.80
CA THR A 151 10.31 -2.48 -0.50
C THR A 151 10.60 -1.00 -0.69
N LEU A 152 9.61 -0.17 -0.38
CA LEU A 152 9.73 1.28 -0.40
C LEU A 152 10.00 1.78 1.01
N LYS A 153 10.92 2.74 1.14
CA LYS A 153 11.25 3.42 2.39
C LYS A 153 10.82 4.88 2.29
N GLN A 154 10.32 5.40 3.38
CA GLN A 154 10.01 6.81 3.46
C GLN A 154 11.30 7.62 3.51
N ASN A 155 11.39 8.61 2.64
CA ASN A 155 12.51 9.56 2.64
C ASN A 155 12.11 10.75 3.50
N SER A 156 12.92 11.03 4.50
CA SER A 156 12.82 12.24 5.34
C SER A 156 13.27 13.48 4.57
#